data_0b1acfe520bb6924cb14c3b8ad3eef7f
#
_entry.id   0b1acfe520bb6924cb14c3b8ad3eef7f
#
_cell.length_a   1.000
_cell.length_b   1.000
_cell.length_c   1.000
_cell.angle_alpha   90.00
_cell.angle_beta   90.00
_cell.angle_gamma   90.00
#
_symmetry.space_group_name_H-M   'P 1'
#
loop_
_entity.id
_entity.type
_entity.pdbx_description
1 polymer ?
#
loop_
_entity_poly.entity_id
_entity_poly.type
_entity_poly.pdbx_seq_one_letter_code
_entity_poly.pdbx_strand_id
1 'polypeptide(L)'
;MKLYSFTPAANALRVEMFLREKNIDIETIQVNVREDEIFKEPYNSMNPFNCVPFLELEDGTIISETISICRYLEDRHKNPNLFGNNSKEIAIIDMWNRRIELDGSLPLLHSVRNKTSFFKGKVVPGTRNKISQSPEIVDRRIEMFKIFLNRIAPHLSKNKFITGENFSIADITAHFMFNLSKILKIDLEEEYNNVSRWKSELENRPSNPINLSLIHI
;
A
#
# COMPACT_ATOMS: atom_id res chain seq x y z
N MET A 1 11.98 -10.57 16.23
CA MET A 1 11.67 -9.82 14.98
C MET A 1 11.29 -8.39 15.31
N LYS A 2 11.69 -7.40 14.51
CA LYS A 2 11.33 -5.97 14.67
C LYS A 2 10.87 -5.39 13.35
N LEU A 3 9.75 -4.66 13.37
CA LEU A 3 9.24 -3.93 12.21
C LEU A 3 9.69 -2.46 12.30
N TYR A 4 10.45 -2.00 11.34
CA TYR A 4 10.82 -0.60 11.19
C TYR A 4 9.80 0.08 10.29
N SER A 5 9.15 1.10 10.78
CA SER A 5 7.95 1.68 10.18
C SER A 5 7.93 3.19 10.33
N PHE A 6 7.03 3.84 9.63
CA PHE A 6 6.72 5.25 9.83
C PHE A 6 5.23 5.49 9.56
N THR A 7 4.46 5.63 10.61
CA THR A 7 3.08 6.09 10.50
C THR A 7 3.09 7.63 10.35
N PRO A 8 2.54 8.23 9.28
CA PRO A 8 1.44 7.75 8.45
C PRO A 8 1.82 7.30 7.01
N ALA A 9 3.01 6.76 6.75
CA ALA A 9 3.37 6.35 5.40
C ALA A 9 2.46 5.20 4.89
N ALA A 10 1.94 5.33 3.67
CA ALA A 10 0.96 4.40 3.12
C ALA A 10 1.42 2.93 3.14
N ASN A 11 2.68 2.65 2.80
CA ASN A 11 3.22 1.29 2.83
C ASN A 11 3.35 0.73 4.25
N ALA A 12 3.69 1.58 5.23
CA ALA A 12 3.71 1.22 6.65
C ALA A 12 2.30 0.83 7.13
N LEU A 13 1.30 1.65 6.81
CA LEU A 13 -0.10 1.38 7.15
C LEU A 13 -0.65 0.10 6.48
N ARG A 14 -0.16 -0.28 5.30
CA ARG A 14 -0.51 -1.58 4.66
C ARG A 14 -0.06 -2.75 5.52
N VAL A 15 1.17 -2.74 6.03
CA VAL A 15 1.67 -3.78 6.94
C VAL A 15 0.89 -3.75 8.26
N GLU A 16 0.62 -2.57 8.80
CA GLU A 16 -0.17 -2.43 10.03
C GLU A 16 -1.58 -3.01 9.88
N MET A 17 -2.28 -2.74 8.78
CA MET A 17 -3.59 -3.34 8.51
C MET A 17 -3.50 -4.87 8.42
N PHE A 18 -2.47 -5.39 7.77
CA PHE A 18 -2.22 -6.83 7.70
C PHE A 18 -1.99 -7.43 9.10
N LEU A 19 -1.16 -6.81 9.92
CA LEU A 19 -0.90 -7.26 11.29
C LEU A 19 -2.19 -7.32 12.13
N ARG A 20 -3.04 -6.29 12.00
CA ARG A 20 -4.34 -6.23 12.67
C ARG A 20 -5.31 -7.32 12.19
N GLU A 21 -5.40 -7.57 10.89
CA GLU A 21 -6.21 -8.67 10.33
C GLU A 21 -5.77 -10.04 10.86
N LYS A 22 -4.49 -10.19 11.10
CA LYS A 22 -3.87 -11.42 11.61
C LYS A 22 -3.82 -11.52 13.13
N ASN A 23 -4.13 -10.43 13.84
CA ASN A 23 -3.91 -10.31 15.29
C ASN A 23 -2.46 -10.64 15.68
N ILE A 24 -1.49 -10.12 14.89
CA ILE A 24 -0.07 -10.29 15.13
C ILE A 24 0.44 -9.07 15.90
N ASP A 25 1.05 -9.32 17.06
CA ASP A 25 1.80 -8.33 17.82
C ASP A 25 3.29 -8.45 17.49
N ILE A 26 3.91 -7.32 17.12
CA ILE A 26 5.33 -7.24 16.77
C ILE A 26 5.92 -5.92 17.26
N GLU A 27 7.13 -5.98 17.83
CA GLU A 27 7.87 -4.78 18.21
C GLU A 27 8.03 -3.87 16.99
N THR A 28 7.48 -2.65 17.06
CA THR A 28 7.50 -1.69 15.96
C THR A 28 8.32 -0.46 16.34
N ILE A 29 9.36 -0.18 15.57
CA ILE A 29 10.26 0.97 15.72
C ILE A 29 9.87 2.02 14.69
N GLN A 30 9.53 3.23 15.14
CA GLN A 30 9.21 4.35 14.27
C GLN A 30 10.51 5.01 13.78
N VAL A 31 10.67 5.10 12.47
CA VAL A 31 11.81 5.76 11.80
C VAL A 31 11.32 7.03 11.14
N ASN A 32 11.71 8.19 11.64
CA ASN A 32 11.20 9.47 11.15
C ASN A 32 11.78 9.85 9.78
N VAL A 33 11.10 9.40 8.72
CA VAL A 33 11.53 9.70 7.34
C VAL A 33 11.40 11.18 6.96
N ARG A 34 10.64 11.98 7.72
CA ARG A 34 10.53 13.43 7.50
C ARG A 34 11.79 14.17 7.94
N GLU A 35 12.50 13.64 8.92
CA GLU A 35 13.77 14.16 9.44
C GLU A 35 14.99 13.44 8.87
N ASP A 36 14.80 12.77 7.73
CA ASP A 36 15.86 12.04 7.03
C ASP A 36 16.55 10.96 7.89
N GLU A 37 15.88 10.46 8.96
CA GLU A 37 16.43 9.47 9.86
C GLU A 37 16.78 8.16 9.14
N ILE A 38 15.97 7.78 8.14
CA ILE A 38 16.20 6.58 7.32
C ILE A 38 17.55 6.58 6.60
N PHE A 39 18.18 7.74 6.39
CA PHE A 39 19.49 7.86 5.77
C PHE A 39 20.67 7.87 6.77
N LYS A 40 20.37 7.72 8.07
CA LYS A 40 21.38 7.63 9.13
C LYS A 40 21.62 6.16 9.49
N GLU A 41 22.78 5.86 10.05
CA GLU A 41 23.02 4.56 10.64
C GLU A 41 22.16 4.36 11.91
N PRO A 42 21.68 3.16 12.18
CA PRO A 42 21.96 1.92 11.42
C PRO A 42 21.03 1.70 10.22
N TYR A 43 19.99 2.50 10.00
CA TYR A 43 18.92 2.24 9.02
C TYR A 43 19.42 2.20 7.59
N ASN A 44 20.36 3.08 7.23
CA ASN A 44 20.95 3.13 5.90
C ASN A 44 21.69 1.83 5.52
N SER A 45 22.40 1.24 6.47
CA SER A 45 23.06 -0.07 6.27
C SER A 45 22.05 -1.23 6.28
N MET A 46 20.98 -1.15 7.07
CA MET A 46 19.95 -2.19 7.14
C MET A 46 19.11 -2.28 5.85
N ASN A 47 18.72 -1.13 5.29
CA ASN A 47 17.95 -1.09 4.05
C ASN A 47 18.52 -0.06 3.08
N PRO A 48 19.36 -0.48 2.12
CA PRO A 48 20.01 0.45 1.17
C PRO A 48 19.06 1.18 0.22
N PHE A 49 17.79 0.74 0.14
CA PHE A 49 16.74 1.48 -0.57
C PHE A 49 16.19 2.67 0.23
N ASN A 50 16.57 2.81 1.51
CA ASN A 50 16.19 3.89 2.41
C ASN A 50 14.66 4.13 2.44
N CYS A 51 13.91 3.06 2.50
CA CYS A 51 12.45 3.07 2.54
C CYS A 51 11.92 2.29 3.74
N VAL A 52 10.77 2.69 4.23
CA VAL A 52 9.99 1.96 5.23
C VAL A 52 8.69 1.45 4.59
N PRO A 53 8.11 0.35 5.08
CA PRO A 53 8.57 -0.50 6.17
C PRO A 53 9.65 -1.51 5.74
N PHE A 54 10.40 -2.01 6.72
CA PHE A 54 11.23 -3.20 6.58
C PHE A 54 11.21 -4.00 7.90
N LEU A 55 11.42 -5.32 7.79
CA LEU A 55 11.37 -6.28 8.88
C LEU A 55 12.76 -6.85 9.14
N GLU A 56 13.23 -6.79 10.38
CA GLU A 56 14.42 -7.47 10.87
C GLU A 56 14.01 -8.79 11.54
N LEU A 57 14.57 -9.89 11.09
CA LEU A 57 14.39 -11.20 11.69
C LEU A 57 15.33 -11.40 12.88
N GLU A 58 15.16 -12.50 13.60
CA GLU A 58 15.96 -12.83 14.80
C GLU A 58 17.43 -13.12 14.46
N ASP A 59 17.71 -13.57 13.24
CA ASP A 59 19.05 -13.82 12.73
C ASP A 59 19.71 -12.59 12.06
N GLY A 60 19.06 -11.43 12.12
CA GLY A 60 19.51 -10.19 11.50
C GLY A 60 19.16 -10.05 10.01
N THR A 61 18.49 -11.03 9.40
CA THR A 61 18.02 -10.91 8.01
C THR A 61 17.01 -9.76 7.87
N ILE A 62 17.20 -8.92 6.86
CA ILE A 62 16.30 -7.82 6.53
C ILE A 62 15.38 -8.20 5.37
N ILE A 63 14.09 -8.08 5.57
CA ILE A 63 13.06 -8.19 4.53
C ILE A 63 12.45 -6.81 4.29
N SER A 64 12.66 -6.27 3.11
CA SER A 64 11.98 -5.05 2.65
C SER A 64 10.83 -5.40 1.70
N GLU A 65 10.07 -4.39 1.26
CA GLU A 65 8.84 -4.50 0.47
C GLU A 65 7.63 -5.02 1.26
N THR A 66 6.57 -4.23 1.22
CA THR A 66 5.32 -4.49 1.98
C THR A 66 4.78 -5.90 1.78
N ILE A 67 4.69 -6.35 0.53
CA ILE A 67 4.13 -7.67 0.20
C ILE A 67 5.06 -8.80 0.62
N SER A 68 6.38 -8.60 0.53
CA SER A 68 7.36 -9.59 0.99
C SER A 68 7.29 -9.79 2.51
N ILE A 69 7.16 -8.69 3.26
CA ILE A 69 6.96 -8.71 4.71
C ILE A 69 5.66 -9.46 5.05
N CYS A 70 4.53 -9.08 4.42
CA CYS A 70 3.25 -9.73 4.67
C CYS A 70 3.28 -11.23 4.29
N ARG A 71 3.94 -11.61 3.20
CA ARG A 71 4.07 -13.00 2.76
C ARG A 71 4.89 -13.83 3.76
N TYR A 72 5.97 -13.29 4.29
CA TYR A 72 6.76 -13.95 5.33
C TYR A 72 5.93 -14.18 6.60
N LEU A 73 5.19 -13.17 7.04
CA LEU A 73 4.33 -13.27 8.23
C LEU A 73 3.12 -14.19 7.99
N GLU A 74 2.57 -14.25 6.77
CA GLU A 74 1.51 -15.17 6.39
C GLU A 74 1.90 -16.63 6.57
N ASP A 75 3.13 -17.00 6.20
CA ASP A 75 3.60 -18.37 6.34
C ASP A 75 3.70 -18.81 7.80
N ARG A 76 4.01 -17.88 8.70
CA ARG A 76 4.10 -18.11 10.15
C ARG A 76 2.74 -18.03 10.86
N HIS A 77 1.79 -17.29 10.30
CA HIS A 77 0.46 -17.01 10.88
C HIS A 77 -0.62 -17.23 9.81
N LYS A 78 -0.98 -18.48 9.53
CA LYS A 78 -1.85 -18.83 8.40
C LYS A 78 -3.33 -18.44 8.56
N ASN A 79 -3.79 -18.12 9.77
CA ASN A 79 -5.19 -17.79 10.02
C ASN A 79 -5.36 -16.34 10.50
N PRO A 80 -6.32 -15.59 9.93
CA PRO A 80 -7.05 -15.87 8.70
C PRO A 80 -6.13 -15.87 7.49
N ASN A 81 -6.38 -16.72 6.47
CA ASN A 81 -5.55 -16.77 5.27
C ASN A 81 -5.84 -15.56 4.35
N LEU A 82 -4.80 -14.80 4.01
CA LEU A 82 -4.91 -13.61 3.14
C LEU A 82 -4.17 -13.77 1.79
N PHE A 83 -3.44 -14.88 1.61
CA PHE A 83 -2.64 -15.15 0.41
C PHE A 83 -3.10 -16.38 -0.40
N GLY A 84 -4.16 -17.10 0.07
CA GLY A 84 -4.69 -18.29 -0.59
C GLY A 84 -4.20 -19.61 -0.01
N ASN A 85 -5.05 -20.64 -0.08
CA ASN A 85 -4.82 -21.95 0.53
C ASN A 85 -4.21 -22.98 -0.42
N ASN A 86 -4.19 -22.68 -1.72
CA ASN A 86 -3.68 -23.57 -2.76
C ASN A 86 -3.05 -22.77 -3.89
N SER A 87 -2.31 -23.43 -4.77
CA SER A 87 -1.55 -22.79 -5.85
C SER A 87 -2.41 -21.89 -6.76
N LYS A 88 -3.67 -22.27 -7.01
CA LYS A 88 -4.59 -21.49 -7.85
C LYS A 88 -4.99 -20.19 -7.14
N GLU A 89 -5.41 -20.28 -5.88
CA GLU A 89 -5.79 -19.10 -5.08
C GLU A 89 -4.60 -18.15 -4.91
N ILE A 90 -3.42 -18.69 -4.56
CA ILE A 90 -2.19 -17.92 -4.43
C ILE A 90 -1.89 -17.15 -5.71
N ALA A 91 -1.95 -17.81 -6.86
CA ALA A 91 -1.67 -17.18 -8.15
C ALA A 91 -2.71 -16.08 -8.51
N ILE A 92 -4.00 -16.30 -8.21
CA ILE A 92 -5.05 -15.32 -8.46
C ILE A 92 -4.88 -14.10 -7.56
N ILE A 93 -4.61 -14.30 -6.27
CA ILE A 93 -4.39 -13.21 -5.32
C ILE A 93 -3.14 -12.40 -5.71
N ASP A 94 -2.04 -13.07 -6.05
CA ASP A 94 -0.81 -12.41 -6.49
C ASP A 94 -1.03 -11.61 -7.78
N MET A 95 -1.72 -12.19 -8.77
CA MET A 95 -2.10 -11.51 -10.00
C MET A 95 -2.89 -10.21 -9.72
N TRP A 96 -3.92 -10.26 -8.88
CA TRP A 96 -4.71 -9.08 -8.56
C TRP A 96 -3.92 -8.06 -7.75
N ASN A 97 -3.13 -8.51 -6.77
CA ASN A 97 -2.27 -7.62 -6.02
C ASN A 97 -1.30 -6.85 -6.94
N ARG A 98 -0.65 -7.55 -7.88
CA ARG A 98 0.24 -6.92 -8.87
C ARG A 98 -0.49 -5.94 -9.79
N ARG A 99 -1.71 -6.26 -10.23
CA ARG A 99 -2.53 -5.34 -11.04
C ARG A 99 -2.89 -4.07 -10.27
N ILE A 100 -3.30 -4.21 -9.01
CA ILE A 100 -3.61 -3.05 -8.16
C ILE A 100 -2.35 -2.21 -7.92
N GLU A 101 -1.20 -2.82 -7.69
CA GLU A 101 0.05 -2.08 -7.51
C GLU A 101 0.46 -1.33 -8.78
N LEU A 102 0.51 -2.01 -9.93
CA LEU A 102 1.06 -1.45 -11.17
C LEU A 102 0.09 -0.52 -11.89
N ASP A 103 -1.18 -0.93 -11.99
CA ASP A 103 -2.17 -0.23 -12.81
C ASP A 103 -3.03 0.75 -11.98
N GLY A 104 -3.15 0.52 -10.68
CA GLY A 104 -3.89 1.34 -9.73
C GLY A 104 -3.00 2.27 -8.90
N SER A 105 -2.21 1.71 -7.99
CA SER A 105 -1.47 2.48 -6.98
C SER A 105 -0.32 3.30 -7.56
N LEU A 106 0.49 2.72 -8.45
CA LEU A 106 1.68 3.37 -9.00
C LEU A 106 1.34 4.63 -9.82
N PRO A 107 0.33 4.62 -10.71
CA PRO A 107 -0.12 5.84 -11.38
C PRO A 107 -0.52 6.95 -10.41
N LEU A 108 -1.31 6.63 -9.39
CA LEU A 108 -1.74 7.61 -8.39
C LEU A 108 -0.58 8.12 -7.55
N LEU A 109 0.33 7.24 -7.12
CA LEU A 109 1.51 7.63 -6.36
C LEU A 109 2.40 8.60 -7.14
N HIS A 110 2.62 8.34 -8.44
CA HIS A 110 3.33 9.26 -9.31
C HIS A 110 2.61 10.59 -9.44
N SER A 111 1.28 10.59 -9.58
CA SER A 111 0.49 11.82 -9.64
C SER A 111 0.58 12.63 -8.36
N VAL A 112 0.41 11.99 -7.19
CA VAL A 112 0.55 12.66 -5.88
C VAL A 112 1.92 13.28 -5.73
N ARG A 113 3.00 12.54 -6.04
CA ARG A 113 4.37 13.03 -5.90
C ARG A 113 4.71 14.16 -6.87
N ASN A 114 4.12 14.19 -8.05
CA ASN A 114 4.37 15.22 -9.05
C ASN A 114 3.43 16.44 -8.93
N LYS A 115 2.34 16.34 -8.13
CA LYS A 115 1.36 17.41 -7.93
C LYS A 115 1.50 18.12 -6.58
N THR A 116 1.80 17.37 -5.53
CA THR A 116 1.76 17.87 -4.15
C THR A 116 3.07 18.58 -3.79
N SER A 117 2.98 19.78 -3.25
CA SER A 117 4.15 20.62 -2.89
C SER A 117 5.10 19.95 -1.87
N PHE A 118 4.56 19.10 -0.99
CA PHE A 118 5.33 18.32 -0.03
C PHE A 118 6.45 17.48 -0.69
N PHE A 119 6.23 16.99 -1.93
CA PHE A 119 7.20 16.18 -2.66
C PHE A 119 8.10 16.99 -3.61
N LYS A 120 8.11 18.32 -3.50
CA LYS A 120 9.02 19.15 -4.34
C LYS A 120 10.47 18.74 -4.11
N GLY A 121 11.14 18.30 -5.18
CA GLY A 121 12.50 17.77 -5.14
C GLY A 121 12.63 16.35 -4.54
N LYS A 122 11.54 15.70 -4.15
CA LYS A 122 11.50 14.39 -3.46
C LYS A 122 10.56 13.40 -4.17
N VAL A 123 10.46 13.46 -5.49
CA VAL A 123 9.52 12.63 -6.27
C VAL A 123 9.88 11.13 -6.27
N VAL A 124 11.16 10.81 -6.09
CA VAL A 124 11.65 9.43 -5.95
C VAL A 124 11.91 9.15 -4.47
N PRO A 125 11.33 8.09 -3.88
CA PRO A 125 11.59 7.72 -2.49
C PRO A 125 12.99 7.15 -2.31
N GLY A 126 13.50 7.17 -1.07
CA GLY A 126 14.74 6.48 -0.70
C GLY A 126 16.02 7.11 -1.26
N THR A 127 15.97 8.31 -1.81
CA THR A 127 17.15 9.01 -2.31
C THR A 127 17.21 10.45 -1.84
N ARG A 128 18.43 10.96 -1.65
CA ARG A 128 18.72 12.38 -1.42
C ARG A 128 18.91 13.17 -2.71
N ASN A 129 18.93 12.51 -3.87
CA ASN A 129 19.02 13.16 -5.16
C ASN A 129 17.77 13.99 -5.40
N LYS A 130 17.96 15.31 -5.60
CA LYS A 130 16.84 16.21 -5.89
C LYS A 130 16.36 15.99 -7.33
N ILE A 131 15.17 15.43 -7.47
CA ILE A 131 14.51 15.23 -8.77
C ILE A 131 13.28 16.13 -8.79
N SER A 132 13.19 16.95 -9.85
CA SER A 132 12.08 17.89 -10.03
C SER A 132 10.76 17.18 -10.31
N GLN A 133 9.68 17.81 -9.89
CA GLN A 133 8.34 17.40 -10.30
C GLN A 133 8.13 17.64 -11.80
N SER A 134 7.32 16.76 -12.41
CA SER A 134 6.92 16.78 -13.83
C SER A 134 5.40 16.83 -13.89
N PRO A 135 4.78 18.01 -13.85
CA PRO A 135 3.33 18.16 -13.84
C PRO A 135 2.64 17.51 -15.05
N GLU A 136 3.31 17.46 -16.20
CA GLU A 136 2.80 16.92 -17.45
C GLU A 136 2.41 15.43 -17.37
N ILE A 137 3.01 14.69 -16.41
CA ILE A 137 2.67 13.26 -16.28
C ILE A 137 1.41 13.02 -15.45
N VAL A 138 0.95 14.02 -14.69
CA VAL A 138 -0.14 13.86 -13.71
C VAL A 138 -1.42 13.41 -14.39
N ASP A 139 -1.88 14.14 -15.40
CA ASP A 139 -3.15 13.85 -16.09
C ASP A 139 -3.10 12.50 -16.78
N ARG A 140 -1.99 12.18 -17.46
CA ARG A 140 -1.79 10.88 -18.10
C ARG A 140 -1.85 9.74 -17.08
N ARG A 141 -1.28 9.90 -15.89
CA ARG A 141 -1.32 8.90 -14.85
C ARG A 141 -2.70 8.73 -14.23
N ILE A 142 -3.46 9.81 -14.11
CA ILE A 142 -4.88 9.75 -13.70
C ILE A 142 -5.70 9.00 -14.74
N GLU A 143 -5.49 9.26 -16.04
CA GLU A 143 -6.17 8.50 -17.10
C GLU A 143 -5.81 7.00 -17.09
N MET A 144 -4.55 6.65 -16.82
CA MET A 144 -4.17 5.23 -16.62
C MET A 144 -4.93 4.58 -15.48
N PHE A 145 -5.12 5.31 -14.36
CA PHE A 145 -5.92 4.84 -13.24
C PHE A 145 -7.40 4.66 -13.62
N LYS A 146 -8.01 5.58 -14.37
CA LYS A 146 -9.39 5.44 -14.85
C LYS A 146 -9.54 4.23 -15.79
N ILE A 147 -8.58 3.96 -16.66
CA ILE A 147 -8.55 2.75 -17.49
C ILE A 147 -8.54 1.49 -16.61
N PHE A 148 -7.78 1.49 -15.52
CA PHE A 148 -7.78 0.38 -14.56
C PHE A 148 -9.15 0.22 -13.91
N LEU A 149 -9.79 1.31 -13.45
CA LEU A 149 -11.13 1.28 -12.85
C LEU A 149 -12.17 0.69 -13.83
N ASN A 150 -12.15 1.10 -15.10
CA ASN A 150 -13.03 0.57 -16.14
C ASN A 150 -12.89 -0.95 -16.33
N ARG A 151 -11.69 -1.48 -16.14
CA ARG A 151 -11.42 -2.92 -16.26
C ARG A 151 -11.90 -3.71 -15.05
N ILE A 152 -11.81 -3.15 -13.82
CA ILE A 152 -12.18 -3.88 -12.61
C ILE A 152 -13.65 -3.70 -12.21
N ALA A 153 -14.32 -2.62 -12.62
CA ALA A 153 -15.70 -2.36 -12.25
C ALA A 153 -16.69 -3.48 -12.65
N PRO A 154 -16.64 -4.08 -13.86
CA PRO A 154 -17.46 -5.23 -14.23
C PRO A 154 -17.14 -6.48 -13.40
N HIS A 155 -15.90 -6.68 -12.97
CA HIS A 155 -15.51 -7.78 -12.11
C HIS A 155 -16.10 -7.62 -10.71
N LEU A 156 -16.03 -6.41 -10.15
CA LEU A 156 -16.58 -6.08 -8.82
C LEU A 156 -18.12 -6.05 -8.77
N SER A 157 -18.80 -6.00 -9.92
CA SER A 157 -20.26 -6.18 -9.95
C SER A 157 -20.70 -7.59 -9.58
N LYS A 158 -19.81 -8.57 -9.69
CA LYS A 158 -20.07 -10.00 -9.45
C LYS A 158 -19.35 -10.55 -8.22
N ASN A 159 -18.48 -9.76 -7.61
CA ASN A 159 -17.64 -10.21 -6.51
C ASN A 159 -17.64 -9.18 -5.37
N LYS A 160 -17.65 -9.67 -4.14
CA LYS A 160 -17.59 -8.83 -2.94
C LYS A 160 -16.23 -8.13 -2.84
N PHE A 161 -15.15 -8.88 -2.97
CA PHE A 161 -13.76 -8.43 -2.96
C PHE A 161 -13.10 -8.69 -4.32
N ILE A 162 -11.89 -8.16 -4.51
CA ILE A 162 -11.23 -8.25 -5.81
C ILE A 162 -10.86 -9.68 -6.20
N THR A 163 -10.71 -10.58 -5.23
CA THR A 163 -10.40 -12.00 -5.47
C THR A 163 -11.62 -12.93 -5.37
N GLY A 164 -12.83 -12.38 -5.17
CA GLY A 164 -14.09 -13.11 -5.01
C GLY A 164 -14.81 -12.78 -3.72
N GLU A 165 -15.23 -13.79 -2.97
CA GLU A 165 -15.98 -13.61 -1.72
C GLU A 165 -15.09 -13.34 -0.51
N ASN A 166 -13.83 -13.75 -0.54
CA ASN A 166 -12.90 -13.64 0.57
C ASN A 166 -11.99 -12.42 0.44
N PHE A 167 -11.81 -11.72 1.57
CA PHE A 167 -10.85 -10.65 1.72
C PHE A 167 -9.42 -11.18 1.64
N SER A 168 -8.53 -10.44 1.00
CA SER A 168 -7.15 -10.84 0.73
C SER A 168 -6.15 -9.68 0.86
N ILE A 169 -4.86 -9.97 0.74
CA ILE A 169 -3.81 -8.96 0.69
C ILE A 169 -3.99 -7.98 -0.47
N ALA A 170 -4.62 -8.40 -1.58
CA ALA A 170 -4.93 -7.53 -2.69
C ALA A 170 -5.92 -6.42 -2.32
N ASP A 171 -6.88 -6.72 -1.44
CA ASP A 171 -7.85 -5.74 -0.94
C ASP A 171 -7.18 -4.73 0.00
N ILE A 172 -6.23 -5.17 0.84
CA ILE A 172 -5.41 -4.25 1.66
C ILE A 172 -4.65 -3.29 0.75
N THR A 173 -4.04 -3.79 -0.32
CA THR A 173 -3.33 -2.95 -1.30
C THR A 173 -4.26 -1.92 -1.94
N ALA A 174 -5.48 -2.33 -2.30
CA ALA A 174 -6.49 -1.45 -2.89
C ALA A 174 -6.97 -0.36 -1.91
N HIS A 175 -7.12 -0.69 -0.62
CA HIS A 175 -7.50 0.30 0.38
C HIS A 175 -6.56 1.51 0.37
N PHE A 176 -5.24 1.27 0.33
CA PHE A 176 -4.25 2.35 0.28
C PHE A 176 -4.16 3.02 -1.11
N MET A 177 -4.50 2.34 -2.19
CA MET A 177 -4.70 2.96 -3.50
C MET A 177 -5.84 4.00 -3.44
N PHE A 178 -6.97 3.69 -2.81
CA PHE A 178 -8.08 4.63 -2.66
C PHE A 178 -7.73 5.85 -1.80
N ASN A 179 -6.83 5.73 -0.84
CA ASN A 179 -6.35 6.90 -0.09
C ASN A 179 -5.56 7.86 -0.97
N LEU A 180 -4.79 7.36 -1.94
CA LEU A 180 -4.11 8.21 -2.93
C LEU A 180 -5.13 8.91 -3.85
N SER A 181 -6.21 8.23 -4.24
CA SER A 181 -7.27 8.86 -5.06
C SER A 181 -7.97 9.99 -4.34
N LYS A 182 -8.19 9.88 -3.02
CA LYS A 182 -8.73 10.97 -2.19
C LYS A 182 -7.82 12.21 -2.19
N ILE A 183 -6.50 12.03 -2.05
CA ILE A 183 -5.53 13.14 -2.10
C ILE A 183 -5.63 13.88 -3.45
N LEU A 184 -5.84 13.16 -4.53
CA LEU A 184 -6.01 13.73 -5.87
C LEU A 184 -7.42 14.26 -6.16
N LYS A 185 -8.35 14.08 -5.21
CA LYS A 185 -9.77 14.48 -5.34
C LYS A 185 -10.45 13.82 -6.53
N ILE A 186 -10.14 12.55 -6.80
CA ILE A 186 -10.79 11.76 -7.85
C ILE A 186 -12.11 11.23 -7.28
N ASP A 187 -13.21 11.64 -7.88
CA ASP A 187 -14.55 11.12 -7.54
C ASP A 187 -14.71 9.72 -8.13
N LEU A 188 -15.15 8.77 -7.30
CA LEU A 188 -15.42 7.39 -7.68
C LEU A 188 -16.93 7.07 -7.62
N GLU A 189 -17.74 7.94 -7.02
CA GLU A 189 -19.14 7.63 -6.70
C GLU A 189 -20.05 7.78 -7.92
N GLU A 190 -19.81 8.77 -8.77
CA GLU A 190 -20.64 8.99 -9.95
C GLU A 190 -20.43 7.95 -11.07
N GLU A 191 -19.18 7.55 -11.32
CA GLU A 191 -18.84 6.72 -12.47
C GLU A 191 -18.65 5.23 -12.14
N TYR A 192 -18.38 4.88 -10.85
CA TYR A 192 -17.90 3.55 -10.48
C TYR A 192 -18.59 2.97 -9.23
N ASN A 193 -19.92 2.84 -9.23
CA ASN A 193 -20.70 2.36 -8.07
C ASN A 193 -20.18 1.07 -7.42
N ASN A 194 -19.74 0.08 -8.24
CA ASN A 194 -19.22 -1.18 -7.70
C ASN A 194 -17.84 -1.02 -7.05
N VAL A 195 -17.02 -0.12 -7.58
CA VAL A 195 -15.73 0.23 -6.99
C VAL A 195 -15.92 1.04 -5.72
N SER A 196 -16.88 1.96 -5.71
CA SER A 196 -17.22 2.75 -4.52
C SER A 196 -17.76 1.87 -3.40
N ARG A 197 -18.63 0.89 -3.70
CA ARG A 197 -19.06 -0.13 -2.74
C ARG A 197 -17.86 -0.87 -2.15
N TRP A 198 -16.96 -1.38 -3.00
CA TRP A 198 -15.76 -2.09 -2.54
C TRP A 198 -14.88 -1.20 -1.66
N LYS A 199 -14.61 0.04 -2.07
CA LYS A 199 -13.89 1.03 -1.26
C LYS A 199 -14.52 1.19 0.13
N SER A 200 -15.85 1.34 0.20
CA SER A 200 -16.58 1.49 1.48
C SER A 200 -16.45 0.25 2.37
N GLU A 201 -16.51 -0.95 1.79
CA GLU A 201 -16.27 -2.20 2.52
C GLU A 201 -14.86 -2.22 3.17
N LEU A 202 -13.84 -1.76 2.44
CA LEU A 202 -12.46 -1.72 2.93
C LEU A 202 -12.27 -0.66 4.02
N GLU A 203 -12.88 0.52 3.86
CA GLU A 203 -12.81 1.62 4.83
C GLU A 203 -13.47 1.28 6.17
N ASN A 204 -14.54 0.50 6.14
CA ASN A 204 -15.30 0.11 7.34
C ASN A 204 -14.72 -1.11 8.07
N ARG A 205 -13.61 -1.69 7.60
CA ARG A 205 -12.99 -2.83 8.30
C ARG A 205 -12.42 -2.41 9.66
N PRO A 206 -12.61 -3.22 10.72
CA PRO A 206 -12.05 -2.95 12.05
C PRO A 206 -10.51 -2.84 12.05
N SER A 207 -9.84 -3.54 11.14
CA SER A 207 -8.39 -3.52 10.97
C SER A 207 -7.85 -2.24 10.31
N ASN A 208 -8.73 -1.40 9.74
CA ASN A 208 -8.32 -0.17 9.06
C ASN A 208 -7.59 0.78 10.04
N PRO A 209 -6.28 1.02 9.87
CA PRO A 209 -5.51 1.87 10.78
C PRO A 209 -5.84 3.37 10.65
N ILE A 210 -6.52 3.78 9.57
CA ILE A 210 -6.81 5.18 9.26
C ILE A 210 -8.02 5.69 10.04
N ASN A 211 -8.87 4.80 10.55
CA ASN A 211 -9.96 5.18 11.47
C ASN A 211 -9.45 5.81 12.79
N LEU A 212 -8.14 5.79 13.03
CA LEU A 212 -7.49 6.30 14.24
C LEU A 212 -6.77 7.63 14.06
N SER A 213 -7.16 8.48 13.12
CA SER A 213 -6.62 9.83 12.97
C SER A 213 -5.64 10.10 11.82
N LEU A 214 -5.89 11.25 11.21
CA LEU A 214 -4.90 12.28 10.91
C LEU A 214 -3.94 11.98 9.76
N ILE A 215 -4.49 11.99 8.58
CA ILE A 215 -3.68 12.48 7.46
C ILE A 215 -3.81 14.01 7.45
N HIS A 216 -3.02 14.67 8.29
CA HIS A 216 -2.62 16.04 8.04
C HIS A 216 -1.38 15.98 7.11
N ILE A 217 -1.62 15.95 5.81
CA ILE A 217 -0.64 16.23 4.78
C ILE A 217 -0.80 17.68 4.34
#